data_9f6950097f4939a1a70a02a81099a640
#
_entry.id   9f6950097f4939a1a70a02a81099a640
#
_cell.length_a   1.000
_cell.length_b   1.000
_cell.length_c   1.000
_cell.angle_alpha   90.00
_cell.angle_beta   90.00
_cell.angle_gamma   90.00
#
_symmetry.space_group_name_H-M   'P 1'
#
loop_
_entity.id
_entity.type
_entity.pdbx_description
1 polymer ?
#
loop_
_entity_poly.entity_id
_entity_poly.type
_entity_poly.pdbx_seq_one_letter_code
_entity_poly.pdbx_strand_id
1 'polypeptide(L)'
;IVASNRDIKVWNLSLGSKLEIKPNFISPEAAELDRIQSEYDVIFVVAGTSIPAGVTKKNMRIGSPADSLNSMVVNAVDFAGNSASYTRIGPVLSFFHKPDVSYYGGDGTVYTDKMVVCKDDMGAAYVAGTSFAAPWISRKLAYLIHIMGLSREVAKALLIDAASGWNRRDDISHRIGYGVVPKHINEVLKTPNDEIRFIMTGASEEYETYTYNLPVPVVDHAHPFYARATLAYFPQCDRKQGVDYTSTEMDIQFGRVVAKRGSTMIKAIDDNRQSEEKQITLYEEDARKMYRKWDNVKHISEKIKEKRVPRKAYDSGLWGLKINTKECLQKRKDSLPFGVVVTLKEMNGVNRIDDFVKMCLARGWLVQRLDIENQLDLYAKAEEEIEFE
;
A
#
# COMPACT_ATOMS: atom_id res chain seq x y z
N ILE A 1 -17.12 -2.91 -20.43
CA ILE A 1 -16.73 -4.24 -19.92
C ILE A 1 -16.90 -4.26 -18.40
N VAL A 2 -16.22 -3.40 -17.61
CA VAL A 2 -16.29 -3.41 -16.14
C VAL A 2 -17.74 -3.26 -15.65
N ALA A 3 -18.50 -2.31 -16.18
CA ALA A 3 -19.89 -2.07 -15.80
C ALA A 3 -20.82 -3.30 -16.00
N SER A 4 -20.45 -4.18 -16.94
CA SER A 4 -21.20 -5.41 -17.26
C SER A 4 -20.71 -6.65 -16.49
N ASN A 5 -19.58 -6.54 -15.75
CA ASN A 5 -18.95 -7.65 -15.02
C ASN A 5 -18.56 -7.17 -13.61
N ARG A 6 -19.56 -6.78 -12.83
CA ARG A 6 -19.34 -6.17 -11.48
C ARG A 6 -18.86 -7.14 -10.42
N ASP A 7 -19.00 -8.43 -10.68
CA ASP A 7 -18.47 -9.54 -9.88
C ASP A 7 -16.95 -9.65 -9.98
N ILE A 8 -16.35 -9.19 -11.08
CA ILE A 8 -14.90 -9.18 -11.27
C ILE A 8 -14.32 -7.92 -10.60
N LYS A 9 -13.67 -8.09 -9.46
CA LYS A 9 -13.12 -6.99 -8.68
C LYS A 9 -11.68 -6.60 -9.05
N VAL A 10 -10.92 -7.52 -9.64
CA VAL A 10 -9.49 -7.29 -9.97
C VAL A 10 -9.26 -7.42 -11.46
N TRP A 11 -8.66 -6.39 -12.05
CA TRP A 11 -8.39 -6.30 -13.48
C TRP A 11 -6.90 -6.10 -13.73
N ASN A 12 -6.29 -7.02 -14.47
CA ASN A 12 -4.87 -6.89 -14.86
C ASN A 12 -4.73 -6.12 -16.18
N LEU A 13 -3.87 -5.12 -16.18
CA LEU A 13 -3.59 -4.30 -17.36
C LEU A 13 -2.08 -4.21 -17.60
N SER A 14 -1.55 -5.24 -18.29
CA SER A 14 -0.14 -5.29 -18.68
C SER A 14 0.12 -4.52 -19.97
N LEU A 15 -0.47 -3.34 -20.11
CA LEU A 15 -0.33 -2.43 -21.23
C LEU A 15 0.40 -1.17 -20.78
N GLY A 16 1.07 -0.51 -21.72
CA GLY A 16 1.70 0.76 -21.43
C GLY A 16 2.24 1.49 -22.65
N SER A 17 2.20 2.81 -22.59
CA SER A 17 2.74 3.68 -23.63
C SER A 17 4.26 3.64 -23.66
N LYS A 18 4.83 3.74 -24.86
CA LYS A 18 6.27 4.00 -25.05
C LYS A 18 6.66 5.41 -24.62
N LEU A 19 5.72 6.35 -24.62
CA LEU A 19 5.94 7.73 -24.21
C LEU A 19 5.98 7.85 -22.69
N GLU A 20 6.78 8.79 -22.18
CA GLU A 20 6.81 9.14 -20.76
C GLU A 20 5.58 9.95 -20.40
N ILE A 21 5.08 9.78 -19.15
CA ILE A 21 4.06 10.66 -18.59
C ILE A 21 4.59 12.10 -18.44
N LYS A 22 3.69 13.05 -18.49
CA LYS A 22 4.02 14.46 -18.24
C LYS A 22 4.06 14.76 -16.74
N PRO A 23 4.93 15.69 -16.29
CA PRO A 23 5.04 16.00 -14.87
C PRO A 23 3.82 16.72 -14.27
N ASN A 24 3.00 17.37 -15.11
CA ASN A 24 1.93 18.26 -14.65
C ASN A 24 0.51 17.78 -15.02
N PHE A 25 0.40 16.63 -15.69
CA PHE A 25 -0.89 16.11 -16.15
C PHE A 25 -0.95 14.61 -16.03
N ILE A 26 -2.08 14.11 -15.57
CA ILE A 26 -2.45 12.70 -15.65
C ILE A 26 -2.90 12.39 -17.08
N SER A 27 -2.53 11.23 -17.61
CA SER A 27 -2.96 10.79 -18.93
C SER A 27 -4.48 10.56 -18.97
N PRO A 28 -5.13 10.71 -20.13
CA PRO A 28 -6.57 10.45 -20.25
C PRO A 28 -6.93 9.02 -19.87
N GLU A 29 -6.10 8.05 -20.25
CA GLU A 29 -6.29 6.64 -19.96
C GLU A 29 -6.23 6.37 -18.44
N ALA A 30 -5.25 6.95 -17.75
CA ALA A 30 -5.12 6.83 -16.29
C ALA A 30 -6.30 7.47 -15.56
N ALA A 31 -6.74 8.65 -16.01
CA ALA A 31 -7.90 9.32 -15.43
C ALA A 31 -9.19 8.50 -15.60
N GLU A 32 -9.36 7.83 -16.73
CA GLU A 32 -10.49 6.94 -16.94
C GLU A 32 -10.43 5.69 -16.04
N LEU A 33 -9.23 5.10 -15.85
CA LEU A 33 -9.05 4.01 -14.88
C LEU A 33 -9.40 4.47 -13.46
N ASP A 34 -8.98 5.68 -13.06
CA ASP A 34 -9.27 6.22 -11.73
C ASP A 34 -10.77 6.45 -11.54
N ARG A 35 -11.47 6.96 -12.57
CA ARG A 35 -12.92 7.13 -12.58
C ARG A 35 -13.64 5.79 -12.42
N ILE A 36 -13.28 4.79 -13.23
CA ILE A 36 -13.88 3.45 -13.17
C ILE A 36 -13.71 2.85 -11.79
N GLN A 37 -12.52 2.96 -11.19
CA GLN A 37 -12.24 2.42 -9.86
C GLN A 37 -13.05 3.10 -8.76
N SER A 38 -13.27 4.41 -8.86
CA SER A 38 -14.10 5.11 -7.88
C SER A 38 -15.60 4.79 -8.01
N GLU A 39 -16.08 4.47 -9.24
CA GLU A 39 -17.50 4.22 -9.50
C GLU A 39 -17.92 2.75 -9.29
N TYR A 40 -17.06 1.78 -9.61
CA TYR A 40 -17.46 0.37 -9.73
C TYR A 40 -16.88 -0.54 -8.64
N ASP A 41 -16.22 -0.01 -7.65
CA ASP A 41 -15.59 -0.80 -6.57
C ASP A 41 -14.71 -1.92 -7.11
N VAL A 42 -13.81 -1.59 -8.03
CA VAL A 42 -12.81 -2.48 -8.63
C VAL A 42 -11.40 -1.94 -8.43
N ILE A 43 -10.39 -2.77 -8.64
CA ILE A 43 -8.99 -2.35 -8.64
C ILE A 43 -8.31 -2.83 -9.93
N PHE A 44 -7.61 -1.91 -10.61
CA PHE A 44 -6.71 -2.24 -11.70
C PHE A 44 -5.29 -2.47 -11.18
N VAL A 45 -4.65 -3.51 -11.70
CA VAL A 45 -3.20 -3.74 -11.55
C VAL A 45 -2.54 -3.39 -12.86
N VAL A 46 -1.69 -2.38 -12.84
CA VAL A 46 -1.09 -1.81 -14.04
C VAL A 46 0.42 -2.03 -14.02
N ALA A 47 0.98 -2.52 -15.13
CA ALA A 47 2.42 -2.64 -15.28
C ALA A 47 3.08 -1.26 -15.33
N GLY A 48 4.17 -1.05 -14.56
CA GLY A 48 4.89 0.22 -14.44
C GLY A 48 5.66 0.65 -15.68
N THR A 49 5.52 -0.09 -16.78
CA THR A 49 6.14 0.07 -18.10
C THR A 49 7.65 -0.17 -18.14
N SER A 50 8.14 -0.56 -19.30
CA SER A 50 9.56 -0.87 -19.53
C SER A 50 10.19 0.14 -20.48
N ILE A 51 11.50 0.37 -20.32
CA ILE A 51 12.28 1.17 -21.27
C ILE A 51 12.30 0.42 -22.60
N PRO A 52 11.92 1.07 -23.72
CA PRO A 52 11.93 0.41 -25.02
C PRO A 52 13.33 -0.04 -25.43
N ALA A 53 13.42 -1.16 -26.14
CA ALA A 53 14.69 -1.64 -26.67
C ALA A 53 15.36 -0.57 -27.55
N GLY A 54 16.68 -0.41 -27.39
CA GLY A 54 17.48 0.58 -28.15
C GLY A 54 17.46 1.99 -27.54
N VAL A 55 16.72 2.24 -26.48
CA VAL A 55 16.71 3.54 -25.78
C VAL A 55 17.80 3.56 -24.70
N THR A 56 18.69 4.55 -24.78
CA THR A 56 19.82 4.71 -23.84
C THR A 56 19.48 5.49 -22.58
N LYS A 57 18.32 6.15 -22.54
CA LYS A 57 17.87 6.95 -21.38
C LYS A 57 17.50 6.04 -20.20
N LYS A 58 18.35 5.97 -19.18
CA LYS A 58 18.19 5.08 -18.03
C LYS A 58 17.08 5.47 -17.04
N ASN A 59 16.71 6.74 -16.97
CA ASN A 59 15.73 7.26 -16.00
C ASN A 59 14.46 7.77 -16.70
N MET A 60 13.88 6.93 -17.57
CA MET A 60 12.58 7.24 -18.16
C MET A 60 11.47 7.19 -17.12
N ARG A 61 10.59 8.15 -17.16
CA ARG A 61 9.37 8.13 -16.33
C ARG A 61 8.42 7.04 -16.83
N ILE A 62 7.59 6.53 -15.93
CA ILE A 62 6.54 5.56 -16.26
C ILE A 62 5.67 6.10 -17.41
N GLY A 63 5.05 5.20 -18.16
CA GLY A 63 4.18 5.54 -19.30
C GLY A 63 2.71 5.37 -18.95
N SER A 64 1.82 6.07 -19.67
CA SER A 64 0.38 5.85 -19.57
C SER A 64 0.04 4.36 -19.80
N PRO A 65 -0.92 3.79 -19.04
CA PRO A 65 -1.74 4.37 -17.97
C PRO A 65 -1.18 4.15 -16.55
N ALA A 66 0.13 3.88 -16.40
CA ALA A 66 0.73 3.63 -15.08
C ALA A 66 0.80 4.89 -14.18
N ASP A 67 0.31 6.03 -14.67
CA ASP A 67 0.07 7.24 -13.90
C ASP A 67 -1.32 7.29 -13.23
N SER A 68 -2.10 6.22 -13.32
CA SER A 68 -3.35 6.08 -12.56
C SER A 68 -3.06 6.02 -11.06
N LEU A 69 -3.69 6.91 -10.29
CA LEU A 69 -3.46 7.01 -8.85
C LEU A 69 -4.13 5.87 -8.09
N ASN A 70 -5.38 5.54 -8.45
CA ASN A 70 -6.14 4.49 -7.78
C ASN A 70 -5.61 3.08 -8.08
N SER A 71 -5.03 2.86 -9.26
CA SER A 71 -4.49 1.57 -9.65
C SER A 71 -3.31 1.13 -8.77
N MET A 72 -3.11 -0.18 -8.65
CA MET A 72 -1.89 -0.78 -8.13
C MET A 72 -0.86 -0.85 -9.26
N VAL A 73 0.11 0.06 -9.26
CA VAL A 73 1.17 0.10 -10.27
C VAL A 73 2.35 -0.74 -9.83
N VAL A 74 2.75 -1.69 -10.69
CA VAL A 74 3.74 -2.72 -10.36
C VAL A 74 4.98 -2.60 -11.23
N ASN A 75 6.13 -2.38 -10.62
CA ASN A 75 7.43 -2.48 -11.28
C ASN A 75 8.04 -3.88 -11.12
N ALA A 76 9.13 -4.12 -11.83
CA ALA A 76 9.81 -5.40 -11.82
C ALA A 76 11.13 -5.35 -11.05
N VAL A 77 11.45 -6.46 -10.40
CA VAL A 77 12.75 -6.75 -9.80
C VAL A 77 13.33 -8.05 -10.36
N ASP A 78 14.65 -8.21 -10.23
CA ASP A 78 15.34 -9.47 -10.45
C ASP A 78 15.07 -10.46 -9.31
N PHE A 79 15.60 -11.68 -9.38
CA PHE A 79 15.38 -12.70 -8.35
C PHE A 79 16.10 -12.40 -7.02
N ALA A 80 17.04 -11.46 -7.01
CA ALA A 80 17.67 -10.95 -5.80
C ALA A 80 16.90 -9.80 -5.14
N GLY A 81 15.84 -9.30 -5.78
CA GLY A 81 15.01 -8.18 -5.30
C GLY A 81 15.56 -6.80 -5.69
N ASN A 82 16.52 -6.71 -6.59
CA ASN A 82 17.00 -5.45 -7.11
C ASN A 82 16.09 -4.96 -8.24
N SER A 83 15.96 -3.64 -8.38
CA SER A 83 15.18 -3.05 -9.48
C SER A 83 15.70 -3.52 -10.83
N ALA A 84 14.84 -4.10 -11.65
CA ALA A 84 15.22 -4.55 -12.99
C ALA A 84 15.70 -3.37 -13.87
N SER A 85 16.70 -3.62 -14.70
CA SER A 85 17.43 -2.60 -15.46
C SER A 85 16.54 -1.81 -16.43
N TYR A 86 15.47 -2.43 -16.90
CA TYR A 86 14.52 -1.87 -17.86
C TYR A 86 13.35 -1.11 -17.21
N THR A 87 13.22 -1.09 -15.89
CA THR A 87 12.07 -0.44 -15.25
C THR A 87 12.14 1.08 -15.39
N ARG A 88 10.96 1.66 -15.56
CA ARG A 88 10.79 3.11 -15.54
C ARG A 88 10.52 3.59 -14.12
N ILE A 89 10.58 4.92 -13.90
CA ILE A 89 10.55 5.52 -12.58
C ILE A 89 9.37 6.48 -12.40
N GLY A 90 8.89 6.59 -11.16
CA GLY A 90 8.01 7.68 -10.71
C GLY A 90 8.77 8.99 -10.41
N PRO A 91 8.18 9.90 -9.69
CA PRO A 91 6.80 9.96 -9.23
C PRO A 91 5.79 10.37 -10.33
N VAL A 92 4.49 10.35 -10.00
CA VAL A 92 3.42 10.92 -10.82
C VAL A 92 3.13 12.34 -10.35
N LEU A 93 2.81 13.26 -11.25
CA LEU A 93 2.63 14.70 -10.95
C LEU A 93 3.73 15.28 -10.05
N SER A 94 4.96 14.80 -10.19
CA SER A 94 6.14 15.16 -9.39
C SER A 94 6.09 14.82 -7.88
N PHE A 95 4.96 14.43 -7.30
CA PHE A 95 4.80 14.20 -5.86
C PHE A 95 4.00 12.96 -5.47
N PHE A 96 3.11 12.40 -6.31
CA PHE A 96 2.43 11.14 -6.01
C PHE A 96 3.38 9.95 -6.08
N HIS A 97 3.34 9.11 -5.06
CA HIS A 97 4.22 7.95 -4.96
C HIS A 97 3.80 6.84 -5.92
N LYS A 98 4.60 6.63 -6.97
CA LYS A 98 4.49 5.53 -7.94
C LYS A 98 5.88 5.05 -8.37
N PRO A 99 6.05 3.76 -8.71
CA PRO A 99 5.07 2.67 -8.61
C PRO A 99 4.60 2.45 -7.18
N ASP A 100 3.50 1.70 -6.97
CA ASP A 100 3.08 1.33 -5.61
C ASP A 100 4.01 0.26 -5.04
N VAL A 101 4.22 -0.83 -5.77
CA VAL A 101 5.06 -1.96 -5.35
C VAL A 101 5.87 -2.52 -6.51
N SER A 102 6.77 -3.43 -6.19
CA SER A 102 7.47 -4.25 -7.19
C SER A 102 7.26 -5.74 -6.94
N TYR A 103 7.45 -6.51 -8.00
CA TYR A 103 7.45 -7.96 -7.94
C TYR A 103 8.45 -8.56 -8.92
N TYR A 104 8.71 -9.86 -8.82
CA TYR A 104 9.65 -10.57 -9.66
C TYR A 104 9.17 -10.57 -11.11
N GLY A 105 9.91 -9.94 -11.98
CA GLY A 105 9.64 -9.83 -13.42
C GLY A 105 10.83 -10.26 -14.26
N GLY A 106 11.91 -10.69 -13.57
CA GLY A 106 13.18 -11.05 -14.19
C GLY A 106 13.97 -9.86 -14.71
N ASP A 107 15.24 -10.08 -15.02
CA ASP A 107 16.17 -9.11 -15.63
C ASP A 107 17.25 -9.85 -16.40
N GLY A 108 18.14 -9.08 -17.03
CA GLY A 108 19.37 -9.59 -17.63
C GLY A 108 19.21 -10.27 -18.98
N THR A 109 20.35 -10.72 -19.48
CA THR A 109 20.50 -11.39 -20.77
C THR A 109 20.57 -12.92 -20.64
N VAL A 110 20.91 -13.43 -19.47
CA VAL A 110 21.02 -14.87 -19.20
C VAL A 110 19.63 -15.45 -18.82
N TYR A 111 19.42 -16.70 -19.17
CA TYR A 111 18.12 -17.35 -18.95
C TYR A 111 17.76 -17.47 -17.47
N THR A 112 18.74 -17.69 -16.59
CA THR A 112 18.54 -17.82 -15.15
C THR A 112 17.95 -16.57 -14.49
N ASP A 113 18.10 -15.41 -15.12
CA ASP A 113 17.59 -14.13 -14.60
C ASP A 113 16.22 -13.78 -15.17
N LYS A 114 15.64 -14.65 -15.99
CA LYS A 114 14.35 -14.42 -16.68
C LYS A 114 13.24 -15.25 -16.07
N MET A 115 12.03 -14.74 -16.22
CA MET A 115 10.82 -15.48 -15.95
C MET A 115 10.58 -16.52 -17.02
N VAL A 116 9.99 -17.66 -16.64
CA VAL A 116 9.54 -18.68 -17.57
C VAL A 116 8.04 -18.52 -17.77
N VAL A 117 7.60 -18.49 -19.01
CA VAL A 117 6.18 -18.44 -19.38
C VAL A 117 5.89 -19.53 -20.40
N CYS A 118 4.67 -20.08 -20.37
CA CYS A 118 4.18 -20.96 -21.39
C CYS A 118 3.90 -20.15 -22.66
N LYS A 119 4.42 -20.60 -23.79
CA LYS A 119 4.24 -19.97 -25.09
C LYS A 119 3.55 -20.95 -26.03
N ASP A 120 2.23 -21.06 -25.89
CA ASP A 120 1.40 -21.90 -26.74
C ASP A 120 2.00 -23.29 -26.96
N ASP A 121 1.87 -23.85 -28.16
CA ASP A 121 2.43 -25.16 -28.55
C ASP A 121 3.98 -25.17 -28.57
N MET A 122 4.63 -24.02 -28.39
CA MET A 122 6.09 -23.86 -28.49
C MET A 122 6.81 -24.10 -27.15
N GLY A 123 6.11 -24.53 -26.10
CA GLY A 123 6.69 -24.81 -24.80
C GLY A 123 7.08 -23.57 -23.99
N ALA A 124 8.18 -23.63 -23.24
CA ALA A 124 8.61 -22.58 -22.35
C ALA A 124 9.33 -21.44 -23.10
N ALA A 125 8.98 -20.20 -22.77
CA ALA A 125 9.72 -19.00 -23.22
C ALA A 125 10.30 -18.24 -22.02
N TYR A 126 11.51 -17.72 -22.20
CA TYR A 126 12.22 -16.93 -21.19
C TYR A 126 12.00 -15.44 -21.44
N VAL A 127 11.39 -14.76 -20.50
CA VAL A 127 10.93 -13.38 -20.63
C VAL A 127 11.37 -12.52 -19.44
N ALA A 128 11.42 -11.21 -19.64
CA ALA A 128 11.56 -10.23 -18.56
C ALA A 128 10.69 -9.01 -18.88
N GLY A 129 10.04 -8.47 -17.86
CA GLY A 129 9.20 -7.28 -18.03
C GLY A 129 8.25 -7.04 -16.86
N THR A 130 7.86 -5.78 -16.68
CA THR A 130 6.82 -5.40 -15.72
C THR A 130 5.47 -6.05 -16.03
N SER A 131 5.24 -6.39 -17.31
CA SER A 131 4.03 -7.12 -17.75
C SER A 131 3.94 -8.54 -17.20
N PHE A 132 5.05 -9.12 -16.77
CA PHE A 132 5.11 -10.44 -16.14
C PHE A 132 5.09 -10.37 -14.60
N ALA A 133 5.42 -9.22 -14.01
CA ALA A 133 5.30 -8.96 -12.58
C ALA A 133 3.85 -8.63 -12.16
N ALA A 134 3.16 -7.81 -12.94
CA ALA A 134 1.81 -7.33 -12.62
C ALA A 134 0.76 -8.45 -12.44
N PRO A 135 0.70 -9.52 -13.27
CA PRO A 135 -0.28 -10.59 -13.08
C PRO A 135 -0.17 -11.33 -11.74
N TRP A 136 1.01 -11.45 -11.18
CA TRP A 136 1.22 -12.05 -9.86
C TRP A 136 0.63 -11.21 -8.73
N ILE A 137 0.69 -9.90 -8.85
CA ILE A 137 0.02 -8.98 -7.91
C ILE A 137 -1.49 -9.03 -8.11
N SER A 138 -1.97 -9.13 -9.36
CA SER A 138 -3.39 -9.33 -9.66
C SER A 138 -3.93 -10.61 -9.01
N ARG A 139 -3.19 -11.72 -9.12
CA ARG A 139 -3.53 -12.98 -8.47
C ARG A 139 -3.63 -12.84 -6.95
N LYS A 140 -2.66 -12.15 -6.32
CA LYS A 140 -2.67 -11.92 -4.86
C LYS A 140 -3.86 -11.05 -4.44
N LEU A 141 -4.16 -9.98 -5.17
CA LEU A 141 -5.33 -9.14 -4.91
C LEU A 141 -6.63 -9.91 -5.10
N ALA A 142 -6.74 -10.72 -6.16
CA ALA A 142 -7.90 -11.55 -6.39
C ALA A 142 -8.12 -12.56 -5.24
N TYR A 143 -7.05 -13.19 -4.75
CA TYR A 143 -7.12 -14.06 -3.58
C TYR A 143 -7.61 -13.30 -2.32
N LEU A 144 -7.00 -12.13 -2.03
CA LEU A 144 -7.37 -11.34 -0.86
C LEU A 144 -8.82 -10.85 -0.91
N ILE A 145 -9.32 -10.48 -2.09
CA ILE A 145 -10.67 -9.92 -2.26
C ILE A 145 -11.72 -11.01 -2.40
N HIS A 146 -11.52 -11.98 -3.30
CA HIS A 146 -12.56 -12.98 -3.62
C HIS A 146 -12.56 -14.19 -2.69
N ILE A 147 -11.39 -14.59 -2.19
CA ILE A 147 -11.28 -15.75 -1.30
C ILE A 147 -11.32 -15.33 0.17
N MET A 148 -10.50 -14.33 0.54
CA MET A 148 -10.45 -13.86 1.93
C MET A 148 -11.59 -12.88 2.28
N GLY A 149 -12.35 -12.39 1.30
CA GLY A 149 -13.45 -11.45 1.51
C GLY A 149 -13.03 -10.06 1.97
N LEU A 150 -11.77 -9.66 1.74
CA LEU A 150 -11.27 -8.35 2.12
C LEU A 150 -11.73 -7.28 1.12
N SER A 151 -11.95 -6.06 1.60
CA SER A 151 -12.19 -4.93 0.68
C SER A 151 -10.92 -4.61 -0.12
N ARG A 152 -11.06 -4.00 -1.27
CA ARG A 152 -9.94 -3.59 -2.13
C ARG A 152 -9.00 -2.61 -1.42
N GLU A 153 -9.54 -1.76 -0.54
CA GLU A 153 -8.77 -0.81 0.28
C GLU A 153 -7.83 -1.56 1.23
N VAL A 154 -8.37 -2.55 1.94
CA VAL A 154 -7.58 -3.42 2.84
C VAL A 154 -6.58 -4.26 2.05
N ALA A 155 -6.99 -4.86 0.94
CA ALA A 155 -6.12 -5.68 0.11
C ALA A 155 -4.93 -4.87 -0.45
N LYS A 156 -5.18 -3.64 -0.91
CA LYS A 156 -4.13 -2.72 -1.35
C LYS A 156 -3.20 -2.34 -0.21
N ALA A 157 -3.76 -1.94 0.96
CA ALA A 157 -2.98 -1.58 2.13
C ALA A 157 -2.12 -2.74 2.63
N LEU A 158 -2.66 -3.97 2.64
CA LEU A 158 -1.96 -5.17 3.11
C LEU A 158 -0.78 -5.55 2.22
N LEU A 159 -0.92 -5.48 0.90
CA LEU A 159 0.19 -5.72 -0.02
C LEU A 159 1.29 -4.67 0.10
N ILE A 160 0.93 -3.41 0.30
CA ILE A 160 1.89 -2.32 0.51
C ILE A 160 2.59 -2.48 1.86
N ASP A 161 1.86 -2.82 2.93
CA ASP A 161 2.43 -3.07 4.26
C ASP A 161 3.43 -4.23 4.22
N ALA A 162 3.07 -5.32 3.56
CA ALA A 162 3.93 -6.50 3.40
C ALA A 162 5.17 -6.19 2.53
N ALA A 163 5.02 -5.43 1.46
CA ALA A 163 6.13 -5.03 0.58
C ALA A 163 7.12 -4.10 1.29
N SER A 164 6.62 -3.18 2.10
CA SER A 164 7.44 -2.20 2.83
C SER A 164 8.32 -2.87 3.90
N GLY A 165 7.79 -3.87 4.61
CA GLY A 165 8.49 -4.48 5.73
C GLY A 165 8.94 -3.43 6.77
N TRP A 166 10.01 -3.74 7.51
CA TRP A 166 10.59 -2.85 8.53
C TRP A 166 11.83 -2.07 8.05
N ASN A 167 12.39 -2.43 6.90
CA ASN A 167 13.64 -1.88 6.37
C ASN A 167 13.42 -1.28 4.98
N ARG A 168 12.39 -0.44 4.85
CA ARG A 168 12.07 0.21 3.59
C ARG A 168 13.27 1.00 3.05
N ARG A 169 13.52 0.84 1.76
CA ARG A 169 14.57 1.53 1.01
C ARG A 169 13.99 2.79 0.35
N ASP A 170 14.01 3.90 1.08
CA ASP A 170 13.49 5.18 0.59
C ASP A 170 14.31 5.73 -0.58
N ASP A 171 15.60 5.43 -0.63
CA ASP A 171 16.56 5.86 -1.65
C ASP A 171 16.19 5.41 -3.08
N ILE A 172 15.52 4.26 -3.21
CA ILE A 172 15.09 3.70 -4.50
C ILE A 172 13.57 3.58 -4.64
N SER A 173 12.82 4.24 -3.77
CA SER A 173 11.35 4.15 -3.77
C SER A 173 10.70 4.59 -5.10
N HIS A 174 11.32 5.53 -5.82
CA HIS A 174 10.90 5.92 -7.17
C HIS A 174 11.03 4.79 -8.22
N ARG A 175 11.74 3.70 -7.91
CA ARG A 175 11.93 2.53 -8.77
C ARG A 175 11.10 1.34 -8.31
N ILE A 176 11.13 1.04 -7.01
CA ILE A 176 10.50 -0.16 -6.44
C ILE A 176 9.21 0.11 -5.67
N GLY A 177 8.80 1.36 -5.57
CA GLY A 177 7.63 1.74 -4.80
C GLY A 177 7.84 1.61 -3.29
N TYR A 178 6.82 1.12 -2.60
CA TYR A 178 6.93 0.81 -1.16
C TYR A 178 7.83 -0.39 -0.88
N GLY A 179 8.13 -1.23 -1.88
CA GLY A 179 9.02 -2.36 -1.76
C GLY A 179 8.62 -3.52 -2.66
N VAL A 180 9.22 -4.68 -2.41
CA VAL A 180 8.97 -5.92 -3.15
C VAL A 180 7.94 -6.76 -2.39
N VAL A 181 6.83 -7.09 -3.03
CA VAL A 181 5.81 -7.95 -2.42
C VAL A 181 6.39 -9.36 -2.26
N PRO A 182 6.22 -10.01 -1.08
CA PRO A 182 6.66 -11.37 -0.83
C PRO A 182 6.13 -12.37 -1.86
N LYS A 183 6.94 -13.40 -2.17
CA LYS A 183 6.57 -14.43 -3.15
C LYS A 183 5.32 -15.19 -2.73
N HIS A 184 5.32 -15.70 -1.51
CA HIS A 184 4.23 -16.52 -0.99
C HIS A 184 3.16 -15.67 -0.31
N ILE A 185 1.90 -15.99 -0.54
CA ILE A 185 0.77 -15.29 0.09
C ILE A 185 0.79 -15.45 1.61
N ASN A 186 1.36 -16.56 2.11
CA ASN A 186 1.57 -16.80 3.55
C ASN A 186 2.36 -15.66 4.21
N GLU A 187 3.39 -15.14 3.55
CA GLU A 187 4.24 -14.06 4.07
C GLU A 187 3.48 -12.73 4.11
N VAL A 188 2.42 -12.59 3.30
CA VAL A 188 1.51 -11.42 3.33
C VAL A 188 0.49 -11.57 4.45
N LEU A 189 -0.04 -12.77 4.68
CA LEU A 189 -1.16 -13.02 5.60
C LEU A 189 -0.70 -13.39 7.01
N LYS A 190 0.26 -14.31 7.15
CA LYS A 190 0.77 -14.73 8.46
C LYS A 190 1.77 -13.72 9.00
N THR A 191 1.66 -13.41 10.27
CA THR A 191 2.63 -12.60 10.98
C THR A 191 3.61 -13.47 11.74
N PRO A 192 4.89 -13.06 11.89
CA PRO A 192 5.81 -13.67 12.85
C PRO A 192 5.23 -13.65 14.27
N ASN A 193 5.69 -14.57 15.12
CA ASN A 193 5.20 -14.68 16.51
C ASN A 193 5.42 -13.42 17.36
N ASP A 194 6.39 -12.59 16.98
CA ASP A 194 6.70 -11.33 17.64
C ASP A 194 5.96 -10.12 17.02
N GLU A 195 5.02 -10.37 16.11
CA GLU A 195 4.23 -9.32 15.48
C GLU A 195 2.73 -9.48 15.75
N ILE A 196 2.06 -8.36 15.94
CA ILE A 196 0.59 -8.25 15.96
C ILE A 196 0.20 -7.46 14.73
N ARG A 197 -0.57 -8.05 13.83
CA ARG A 197 -1.14 -7.34 12.69
C ARG A 197 -2.65 -7.36 12.79
N PHE A 198 -3.26 -6.22 12.59
CA PHE A 198 -4.72 -6.12 12.53
C PHE A 198 -5.14 -5.15 11.45
N ILE A 199 -6.37 -5.32 11.00
CA ILE A 199 -6.99 -4.49 9.96
C ILE A 199 -8.18 -3.75 10.55
N MET A 200 -8.40 -2.55 10.05
CA MET A 200 -9.56 -1.72 10.37
C MET A 200 -10.15 -1.19 9.07
N THR A 201 -11.46 -1.17 8.99
CA THR A 201 -12.20 -0.61 7.87
C THR A 201 -13.15 0.45 8.36
N GLY A 202 -13.44 1.40 7.51
CA GLY A 202 -14.41 2.44 7.77
C GLY A 202 -14.79 3.17 6.49
N ALA A 203 -15.70 4.10 6.62
CA ALA A 203 -16.06 5.02 5.54
C ALA A 203 -16.08 6.42 6.12
N SER A 204 -15.39 7.35 5.49
CA SER A 204 -15.27 8.73 5.96
C SER A 204 -16.22 9.64 5.21
N GLU A 205 -16.91 10.48 5.95
CA GLU A 205 -17.71 11.59 5.42
C GLU A 205 -16.86 12.87 5.31
N GLU A 206 -17.44 13.91 4.74
CA GLU A 206 -16.76 15.19 4.51
C GLU A 206 -16.27 15.79 5.83
N TYR A 207 -14.99 16.17 5.89
CA TYR A 207 -14.32 16.81 7.04
C TYR A 207 -14.38 16.03 8.37
N GLU A 208 -14.70 14.76 8.32
CA GLU A 208 -14.73 13.94 9.54
C GLU A 208 -13.36 13.54 10.04
N THR A 209 -13.31 13.36 11.34
CA THR A 209 -12.15 12.85 12.07
C THR A 209 -12.53 11.60 12.83
N TYR A 210 -11.94 10.48 12.46
CA TYR A 210 -12.06 9.23 13.19
C TYR A 210 -10.90 9.07 14.15
N THR A 211 -11.21 8.70 15.40
CA THR A 211 -10.20 8.39 16.41
C THR A 211 -10.51 7.05 17.05
N TYR A 212 -9.59 6.11 16.90
CA TYR A 212 -9.66 4.79 17.50
C TYR A 212 -8.64 4.67 18.62
N ASN A 213 -9.09 4.26 19.82
CA ASN A 213 -8.22 4.04 20.96
C ASN A 213 -7.92 2.56 21.13
N LEU A 214 -6.69 2.16 20.90
CA LEU A 214 -6.24 0.78 20.83
C LEU A 214 -5.47 0.39 22.10
N PRO A 215 -5.81 -0.74 22.73
CA PRO A 215 -5.15 -1.20 23.93
C PRO A 215 -3.86 -1.99 23.60
N VAL A 216 -2.80 -1.30 23.26
CA VAL A 216 -1.50 -1.94 22.99
C VAL A 216 -0.89 -2.42 24.30
N PRO A 217 -0.37 -3.68 24.38
CA PRO A 217 0.18 -4.23 25.62
C PRO A 217 1.28 -3.37 26.24
N VAL A 218 1.25 -3.27 27.57
CA VAL A 218 2.22 -2.53 28.39
C VAL A 218 3.03 -3.52 29.21
N VAL A 219 4.35 -3.34 29.26
CA VAL A 219 5.29 -4.11 30.08
C VAL A 219 6.17 -3.12 30.82
N ASP A 220 6.27 -3.24 32.15
CA ASP A 220 7.08 -2.37 33.00
C ASP A 220 6.90 -0.88 32.69
N HIS A 221 5.64 -0.43 32.64
CA HIS A 221 5.23 0.95 32.31
C HIS A 221 5.69 1.46 30.93
N ALA A 222 5.98 0.55 30.00
CA ALA A 222 6.38 0.89 28.64
C ALA A 222 5.71 -0.01 27.58
N HIS A 223 5.68 0.47 26.35
CA HIS A 223 5.26 -0.30 25.19
C HIS A 223 6.51 -0.77 24.44
N PRO A 224 6.86 -2.08 24.47
CA PRO A 224 8.04 -2.62 23.80
C PRO A 224 7.74 -2.94 22.33
N PHE A 225 7.20 -1.98 21.58
CA PHE A 225 6.79 -2.19 20.20
C PHE A 225 7.37 -1.15 19.25
N TYR A 226 7.83 -1.61 18.06
CA TYR A 226 7.87 -0.82 16.85
C TYR A 226 6.50 -0.86 16.20
N ALA A 227 6.12 0.21 15.51
CA ALA A 227 4.82 0.32 14.91
C ALA A 227 4.90 0.83 13.47
N ARG A 228 4.00 0.36 12.62
CA ARG A 228 3.72 0.92 11.31
C ARG A 228 2.22 0.84 11.02
N ALA A 229 1.75 1.74 10.17
CA ALA A 229 0.37 1.76 9.74
C ALA A 229 0.30 2.17 8.26
N THR A 230 -0.55 1.48 7.52
CA THR A 230 -0.79 1.72 6.09
C THR A 230 -2.28 1.94 5.88
N LEU A 231 -2.64 3.12 5.39
CA LEU A 231 -4.00 3.50 4.99
C LEU A 231 -4.08 3.52 3.47
N ALA A 232 -5.14 2.95 2.90
CA ALA A 232 -5.47 3.08 1.49
C ALA A 232 -6.95 3.41 1.29
N TYR A 233 -7.24 4.22 0.28
CA TYR A 233 -8.58 4.63 -0.14
C TYR A 233 -8.58 4.98 -1.63
N PHE A 234 -9.77 5.11 -2.24
CA PHE A 234 -9.93 5.33 -3.68
C PHE A 234 -10.74 6.61 -3.92
N PRO A 235 -10.10 7.81 -3.89
CA PRO A 235 -10.79 9.06 -4.07
C PRO A 235 -11.32 9.22 -5.50
N GLN A 236 -12.31 10.07 -5.65
CA GLN A 236 -12.65 10.59 -6.95
C GLN A 236 -11.52 11.46 -7.47
N CYS A 237 -11.29 11.41 -8.77
CA CYS A 237 -10.20 12.12 -9.43
C CYS A 237 -10.76 12.93 -10.60
N ASP A 238 -10.28 14.16 -10.76
CA ASP A 238 -10.64 15.02 -11.89
C ASP A 238 -9.39 15.58 -12.57
N ARG A 239 -9.14 15.10 -13.79
CA ARG A 239 -8.00 15.54 -14.62
C ARG A 239 -8.00 17.04 -14.90
N LYS A 240 -9.16 17.70 -14.87
CA LYS A 240 -9.28 19.15 -15.13
C LYS A 240 -8.69 20.00 -14.01
N GLN A 241 -8.52 19.44 -12.82
CA GLN A 241 -7.97 20.13 -11.65
C GLN A 241 -6.41 20.18 -11.64
N GLY A 242 -5.76 19.61 -12.64
CA GLY A 242 -4.30 19.64 -12.74
C GLY A 242 -3.62 18.90 -11.58
N VAL A 243 -2.86 19.62 -10.76
CA VAL A 243 -2.13 19.04 -9.61
C VAL A 243 -3.03 18.72 -8.42
N ASP A 244 -4.23 19.32 -8.34
CA ASP A 244 -5.26 18.99 -7.34
C ASP A 244 -6.17 17.85 -7.82
N TYR A 245 -5.56 16.86 -8.40
CA TYR A 245 -6.19 15.76 -9.13
C TYR A 245 -7.20 14.96 -8.31
N THR A 246 -6.94 14.78 -7.00
CA THR A 246 -7.81 14.02 -6.09
C THR A 246 -8.77 14.94 -5.34
N SER A 247 -10.04 14.52 -5.19
CA SER A 247 -11.05 15.30 -4.48
C SER A 247 -10.89 15.27 -2.96
N THR A 248 -10.30 14.20 -2.44
CA THR A 248 -10.26 13.92 -0.99
C THR A 248 -8.84 13.58 -0.55
N GLU A 249 -8.45 14.09 0.61
CA GLU A 249 -7.24 13.69 1.33
C GLU A 249 -7.62 13.09 2.69
N MET A 250 -7.03 11.94 3.02
CA MET A 250 -7.06 11.37 4.37
C MET A 250 -5.65 11.39 4.96
N ASP A 251 -5.49 12.12 6.06
CA ASP A 251 -4.26 12.10 6.86
C ASP A 251 -4.35 11.05 7.96
N ILE A 252 -3.23 10.37 8.24
CA ILE A 252 -3.13 9.37 9.30
C ILE A 252 -2.16 9.81 10.39
N GLN A 253 -2.56 9.62 11.64
CA GLN A 253 -1.69 9.68 12.82
C GLN A 253 -1.85 8.40 13.62
N PHE A 254 -0.75 7.78 14.02
CA PHE A 254 -0.75 6.61 14.88
C PHE A 254 0.32 6.72 15.96
N GLY A 255 -0.04 6.47 17.22
CA GLY A 255 0.88 6.58 18.34
C GLY A 255 0.21 6.58 19.68
N ARG A 256 0.96 6.90 20.73
CA ARG A 256 0.48 6.86 22.12
C ARG A 256 -0.45 8.01 22.44
N VAL A 257 -1.52 7.71 23.17
CA VAL A 257 -2.47 8.70 23.66
C VAL A 257 -1.91 9.38 24.92
N VAL A 258 -1.92 10.71 24.91
CA VAL A 258 -1.43 11.55 26.01
C VAL A 258 -2.52 12.53 26.41
N ALA A 259 -2.85 12.56 27.69
CA ALA A 259 -3.68 13.63 28.25
C ALA A 259 -2.81 14.87 28.55
N LYS A 260 -3.23 16.03 28.05
CA LYS A 260 -2.55 17.30 28.28
C LYS A 260 -3.56 18.41 28.52
N ARG A 261 -3.57 18.97 29.72
CA ARG A 261 -4.42 20.12 30.11
C ARG A 261 -5.89 19.96 29.74
N GLY A 262 -6.49 18.78 30.01
CA GLY A 262 -7.91 18.50 29.75
C GLY A 262 -8.24 18.12 28.30
N SER A 263 -7.25 18.04 27.42
CA SER A 263 -7.41 17.51 26.05
C SER A 263 -6.59 16.24 25.85
N THR A 264 -7.03 15.40 24.94
CA THR A 264 -6.33 14.17 24.56
C THR A 264 -5.64 14.38 23.22
N MET A 265 -4.37 14.04 23.12
CA MET A 265 -3.60 14.13 21.89
C MET A 265 -2.84 12.84 21.60
N ILE A 266 -2.57 12.58 20.33
CA ILE A 266 -1.74 11.46 19.89
C ILE A 266 -0.29 11.93 19.74
N LYS A 267 0.63 11.29 20.47
CA LYS A 267 2.06 11.40 20.21
C LYS A 267 2.41 10.39 19.13
N ALA A 268 2.28 10.82 17.87
CA ALA A 268 2.46 9.98 16.72
C ALA A 268 3.89 9.41 16.60
N ILE A 269 4.00 8.24 15.99
CA ILE A 269 5.29 7.66 15.56
C ILE A 269 5.86 8.43 14.38
N ASP A 270 4.98 8.80 13.47
CA ASP A 270 5.14 9.67 12.33
C ASP A 270 3.74 10.13 11.92
N ASP A 271 3.61 11.16 11.10
CA ASP A 271 2.34 11.56 10.50
C ASP A 271 2.55 12.15 9.10
N ASN A 272 1.51 12.10 8.28
CA ASN A 272 1.51 12.66 6.93
C ASN A 272 0.83 14.03 6.89
N ARG A 273 0.48 14.57 8.04
CA ARG A 273 -0.22 15.81 8.19
C ARG A 273 0.76 16.98 8.14
N GLN A 274 0.39 18.03 7.44
CA GLN A 274 1.10 19.29 7.53
C GLN A 274 0.94 19.83 8.95
N SER A 275 2.05 20.09 9.64
CA SER A 275 2.03 20.73 10.95
C SER A 275 1.75 22.23 10.76
N GLU A 276 0.53 22.64 11.14
CA GLU A 276 0.16 24.06 11.18
C GLU A 276 0.84 24.81 12.33
N GLU A 277 1.36 24.09 13.31
CA GLU A 277 2.01 24.66 14.50
C GLU A 277 3.44 25.14 14.23
N LYS A 278 4.07 24.69 13.15
CA LYS A 278 5.41 25.12 12.76
C LYS A 278 5.29 26.07 11.58
N GLN A 279 5.63 27.31 11.77
CA GLN A 279 5.77 28.33 10.72
C GLN A 279 6.98 27.99 9.82
N ILE A 280 6.89 26.90 9.08
CA ILE A 280 7.87 26.57 8.05
C ILE A 280 7.28 27.05 6.72
N THR A 281 7.91 28.05 6.12
CA THR A 281 7.59 28.48 4.76
C THR A 281 8.15 27.46 3.79
N LEU A 282 7.29 26.67 3.17
CA LEU A 282 7.63 25.72 2.11
C LEU A 282 6.93 26.14 0.82
N TYR A 283 7.57 25.90 -0.31
CA TYR A 283 6.87 25.90 -1.59
C TYR A 283 5.85 24.76 -1.59
N GLU A 284 4.72 24.96 -2.27
CA GLU A 284 3.63 23.99 -2.27
C GLU A 284 4.06 22.61 -2.78
N GLU A 285 4.89 22.55 -3.82
CA GLU A 285 5.43 21.30 -4.34
C GLU A 285 6.25 20.54 -3.30
N ASP A 286 7.07 21.22 -2.51
CA ASP A 286 7.87 20.62 -1.44
C ASP A 286 6.97 20.14 -0.30
N ALA A 287 5.93 20.91 0.04
CA ALA A 287 4.94 20.52 1.03
C ALA A 287 4.15 19.29 0.57
N ARG A 288 3.77 19.19 -0.71
CA ARG A 288 3.09 18.03 -1.28
C ARG A 288 3.97 16.78 -1.20
N LYS A 289 5.25 16.89 -1.52
CA LYS A 289 6.23 15.78 -1.43
C LYS A 289 6.48 15.37 0.02
N MET A 290 6.77 16.32 0.90
CA MET A 290 7.15 16.06 2.29
C MET A 290 6.01 15.43 3.09
N TYR A 291 4.79 15.95 2.93
CA TYR A 291 3.63 15.49 3.69
C TYR A 291 2.76 14.51 2.91
N ARG A 292 3.18 14.07 1.73
CA ARG A 292 2.42 13.19 0.84
C ARG A 292 0.96 13.63 0.68
N LYS A 293 0.77 14.94 0.53
CA LYS A 293 -0.56 15.52 0.36
C LYS A 293 -1.25 14.96 -0.85
N TRP A 294 -2.54 14.68 -0.69
CA TRP A 294 -3.45 14.18 -1.74
C TRP A 294 -3.14 12.79 -2.28
N ASP A 295 -2.10 12.12 -1.76
CA ASP A 295 -1.82 10.72 -2.09
C ASP A 295 -2.84 9.80 -1.42
N ASN A 296 -3.33 8.80 -2.14
CA ASN A 296 -4.37 7.86 -1.70
C ASN A 296 -3.82 6.65 -0.93
N VAL A 297 -2.54 6.64 -0.66
CA VAL A 297 -1.86 5.69 0.23
C VAL A 297 -1.03 6.47 1.24
N LYS A 298 -1.31 6.25 2.51
CA LYS A 298 -0.51 6.80 3.61
C LYS A 298 0.17 5.67 4.35
N HIS A 299 1.48 5.68 4.35
CA HIS A 299 2.29 4.67 5.02
C HIS A 299 3.25 5.36 5.98
N ILE A 300 3.08 5.09 7.27
CA ILE A 300 3.95 5.56 8.35
C ILE A 300 4.59 4.35 9.02
N SER A 301 5.89 4.40 9.26
CA SER A 301 6.65 3.28 9.80
C SER A 301 7.84 3.75 10.62
N GLU A 302 8.05 3.12 11.75
CA GLU A 302 9.29 3.24 12.50
C GLU A 302 10.39 2.42 11.84
N LYS A 303 11.63 2.88 11.98
CA LYS A 303 12.82 2.10 11.60
C LYS A 303 13.31 1.30 12.81
N ILE A 304 13.59 0.03 12.60
CA ILE A 304 14.22 -0.80 13.64
C ILE A 304 15.63 -0.25 13.92
N LYS A 305 15.91 0.02 15.18
CA LYS A 305 17.19 0.54 15.66
C LYS A 305 17.95 -0.55 16.39
N GLU A 306 19.28 -0.51 16.34
CA GLU A 306 20.15 -1.42 17.10
C GLU A 306 19.86 -1.33 18.60
N LYS A 307 19.79 -0.11 19.14
CA LYS A 307 19.38 0.13 20.52
C LYS A 307 17.86 0.14 20.62
N ARG A 308 17.32 -0.92 21.21
CA ARG A 308 15.89 -1.08 21.43
C ARG A 308 15.48 -0.32 22.69
N VAL A 309 14.67 0.71 22.55
CA VAL A 309 14.19 1.52 23.69
C VAL A 309 12.67 1.49 23.68
N PRO A 310 12.06 0.77 24.63
CA PRO A 310 10.60 0.73 24.78
C PRO A 310 10.04 2.15 24.98
N ARG A 311 8.86 2.38 24.45
CA ARG A 311 8.20 3.68 24.56
C ARG A 311 7.46 3.77 25.89
N LYS A 312 7.69 4.83 26.66
CA LYS A 312 6.96 5.08 27.92
C LYS A 312 5.44 4.98 27.68
N ALA A 313 4.74 4.18 28.47
CA ALA A 313 3.28 4.21 28.55
C ALA A 313 2.83 5.45 29.31
N TYR A 314 1.74 6.06 28.87
CA TYR A 314 1.06 7.15 29.58
C TYR A 314 -0.14 6.58 30.37
N ASP A 315 -0.76 7.39 31.21
CA ASP A 315 -1.78 6.96 32.18
C ASP A 315 -2.93 6.13 31.60
N SER A 316 -3.31 6.39 30.35
CA SER A 316 -4.33 5.60 29.66
C SER A 316 -3.86 4.21 29.21
N GLY A 317 -2.55 4.02 29.00
CA GLY A 317 -1.98 2.82 28.38
C GLY A 317 -2.44 2.58 26.94
N LEU A 318 -3.02 3.61 26.28
CA LEU A 318 -3.64 3.49 24.97
C LEU A 318 -2.76 4.04 23.85
N TRP A 319 -2.94 3.48 22.68
CA TRP A 319 -2.52 4.07 21.40
C TRP A 319 -3.75 4.60 20.67
N GLY A 320 -3.56 5.68 19.94
CA GLY A 320 -4.59 6.29 19.08
C GLY A 320 -4.24 6.15 17.61
N LEU A 321 -5.21 5.75 16.83
CA LEU A 321 -5.21 5.89 15.39
C LEU A 321 -6.21 6.99 15.04
N LYS A 322 -5.74 8.05 14.37
CA LYS A 322 -6.57 9.17 13.95
C LYS A 322 -6.49 9.33 12.45
N ILE A 323 -7.63 9.45 11.80
CA ILE A 323 -7.78 9.71 10.37
C ILE A 323 -8.56 11.01 10.22
N ASN A 324 -7.96 12.01 9.57
CA ASN A 324 -8.61 13.27 9.25
C ASN A 324 -8.91 13.32 7.76
N THR A 325 -10.14 13.60 7.40
CA THR A 325 -10.58 13.74 6.02
C THR A 325 -10.70 15.21 5.66
N LYS A 326 -10.15 15.58 4.53
CA LYS A 326 -10.25 16.92 3.93
C LYS A 326 -10.75 16.77 2.51
N GLU A 327 -11.66 17.63 2.13
CA GLU A 327 -12.19 17.69 0.77
C GLU A 327 -11.57 18.83 -0.02
N CYS A 328 -11.37 18.61 -1.30
CA CYS A 328 -11.00 19.63 -2.27
C CYS A 328 -12.25 20.34 -2.83
N LEU A 329 -12.12 20.98 -3.98
CA LEU A 329 -13.13 21.86 -4.60
C LEU A 329 -14.47 21.19 -4.93
N GLN A 330 -14.51 19.87 -5.14
CA GLN A 330 -15.74 19.13 -5.41
C GLN A 330 -16.20 18.38 -4.17
N LYS A 331 -17.40 18.70 -3.70
CA LYS A 331 -18.05 17.95 -2.63
C LYS A 331 -18.44 16.56 -3.10
N ARG A 332 -18.02 15.53 -2.36
CA ARG A 332 -18.53 14.18 -2.53
C ARG A 332 -19.95 14.07 -2.00
N LYS A 333 -20.75 13.22 -2.66
CA LYS A 333 -22.11 12.90 -2.21
C LYS A 333 -22.14 11.70 -1.26
N ASP A 334 -21.15 10.81 -1.38
CA ASP A 334 -21.14 9.53 -0.68
C ASP A 334 -19.91 9.43 0.23
N SER A 335 -20.02 8.63 1.30
CA SER A 335 -18.90 8.32 2.18
C SER A 335 -17.78 7.60 1.43
N LEU A 336 -16.53 7.87 1.79
CA LEU A 336 -15.34 7.26 1.17
C LEU A 336 -14.84 6.08 2.00
N PRO A 337 -14.97 4.84 1.50
CA PRO A 337 -14.39 3.67 2.17
C PRO A 337 -12.87 3.78 2.27
N PHE A 338 -12.35 3.30 3.40
CA PHE A 338 -10.92 3.17 3.63
C PHE A 338 -10.57 1.88 4.33
N GLY A 339 -9.33 1.42 4.11
CA GLY A 339 -8.75 0.29 4.82
C GLY A 339 -7.44 0.69 5.47
N VAL A 340 -7.23 0.24 6.70
CA VAL A 340 -5.99 0.44 7.46
C VAL A 340 -5.43 -0.90 7.89
N VAL A 341 -4.14 -1.10 7.68
CA VAL A 341 -3.36 -2.19 8.23
C VAL A 341 -2.40 -1.62 9.24
N VAL A 342 -2.44 -2.13 10.47
CA VAL A 342 -1.50 -1.78 11.53
C VAL A 342 -0.68 -3.00 11.90
N THR A 343 0.63 -2.85 11.96
CA THR A 343 1.57 -3.88 12.39
C THR A 343 2.40 -3.37 13.55
N LEU A 344 2.38 -4.11 14.65
CA LEU A 344 3.17 -3.87 15.86
C LEU A 344 4.19 -5.00 15.99
N LYS A 345 5.50 -4.67 16.07
CA LYS A 345 6.56 -5.66 16.27
C LYS A 345 7.12 -5.53 17.66
N GLU A 346 7.01 -6.61 18.45
CA GLU A 346 7.57 -6.67 19.79
C GLU A 346 9.09 -6.68 19.77
N MET A 347 9.70 -5.82 20.59
CA MET A 347 11.15 -5.55 20.54
C MET A 347 12.01 -6.69 21.07
N ASN A 348 11.49 -7.57 21.93
CA ASN A 348 12.21 -8.65 22.57
C ASN A 348 11.87 -10.03 21.99
N GLY A 349 11.02 -10.09 20.96
CA GLY A 349 10.64 -11.33 20.30
C GLY A 349 9.53 -12.11 21.03
N VAL A 350 8.81 -11.47 21.96
CA VAL A 350 7.75 -12.11 22.75
C VAL A 350 6.43 -12.08 21.98
N ASN A 351 5.73 -13.22 21.92
CA ASN A 351 4.37 -13.27 21.38
C ASN A 351 3.39 -12.65 22.37
N ARG A 352 2.70 -11.58 21.92
CA ARG A 352 1.71 -10.86 22.76
C ARG A 352 0.34 -10.75 22.10
N ILE A 353 0.07 -11.57 21.09
CA ILE A 353 -1.18 -11.49 20.33
C ILE A 353 -2.39 -11.80 21.22
N ASP A 354 -2.28 -12.80 22.11
CA ASP A 354 -3.38 -13.17 23.00
C ASP A 354 -3.63 -12.11 24.07
N ASP A 355 -2.58 -11.46 24.58
CA ASP A 355 -2.72 -10.34 25.50
C ASP A 355 -3.43 -9.17 24.82
N PHE A 356 -3.05 -8.84 23.59
CA PHE A 356 -3.69 -7.80 22.79
C PHE A 356 -5.18 -8.11 22.56
N VAL A 357 -5.51 -9.33 22.14
CA VAL A 357 -6.89 -9.76 21.88
C VAL A 357 -7.73 -9.68 23.16
N LYS A 358 -7.22 -10.19 24.30
CA LYS A 358 -7.90 -10.08 25.60
C LYS A 358 -8.18 -8.63 25.99
N MET A 359 -7.22 -7.74 25.80
CA MET A 359 -7.36 -6.30 26.08
C MET A 359 -8.38 -5.63 25.17
N CYS A 360 -8.44 -5.99 23.89
CA CYS A 360 -9.44 -5.52 22.94
C CYS A 360 -10.85 -5.96 23.38
N LEU A 361 -11.04 -7.24 23.66
CA LEU A 361 -12.33 -7.79 24.13
C LEU A 361 -12.78 -7.15 25.44
N ALA A 362 -11.88 -6.96 26.40
CA ALA A 362 -12.17 -6.29 27.67
C ALA A 362 -12.64 -4.83 27.51
N ARG A 363 -12.36 -4.20 26.36
CA ARG A 363 -12.80 -2.85 26.02
C ARG A 363 -13.98 -2.81 25.05
N GLY A 364 -14.61 -3.95 24.80
CA GLY A 364 -15.79 -4.06 23.95
C GLY A 364 -15.49 -4.06 22.45
N TRP A 365 -14.24 -4.24 22.04
CA TRP A 365 -13.92 -4.44 20.63
C TRP A 365 -14.37 -5.81 20.16
N LEU A 366 -15.04 -5.87 19.04
CA LEU A 366 -15.30 -7.13 18.34
C LEU A 366 -14.01 -7.54 17.61
N VAL A 367 -13.41 -8.63 18.05
CA VAL A 367 -12.20 -9.18 17.42
C VAL A 367 -12.57 -10.42 16.65
N GLN A 368 -12.34 -10.38 15.33
CA GLN A 368 -12.49 -11.52 14.46
C GLN A 368 -11.09 -11.97 13.99
N ARG A 369 -10.73 -13.21 14.28
CA ARG A 369 -9.53 -13.83 13.70
C ARG A 369 -9.85 -14.27 12.27
N LEU A 370 -8.97 -13.94 11.34
CA LEU A 370 -9.08 -14.46 9.97
C LEU A 370 -8.67 -15.94 9.99
N ASP A 371 -9.53 -16.79 9.46
CA ASP A 371 -9.21 -18.22 9.25
C ASP A 371 -8.32 -18.34 8.01
N ILE A 372 -7.02 -18.26 8.25
CA ILE A 372 -6.01 -18.28 7.19
C ILE A 372 -5.67 -19.70 6.77
N GLU A 373 -5.76 -20.67 7.69
CA GLU A 373 -5.25 -22.02 7.43
C GLU A 373 -6.05 -22.74 6.33
N ASN A 374 -7.37 -22.79 6.45
CA ASN A 374 -8.22 -23.39 5.42
C ASN A 374 -8.15 -22.64 4.07
N GLN A 375 -8.02 -21.34 4.11
CA GLN A 375 -7.91 -20.51 2.91
C GLN A 375 -6.56 -20.70 2.20
N LEU A 376 -5.48 -20.93 2.94
CA LEU A 376 -4.16 -21.19 2.38
C LEU A 376 -4.07 -22.55 1.69
N ASP A 377 -4.75 -23.57 2.22
CA ASP A 377 -4.80 -24.90 1.58
C ASP A 377 -5.44 -24.83 0.19
N LEU A 378 -6.48 -24.01 0.02
CA LEU A 378 -7.07 -23.76 -1.30
C LEU A 378 -6.13 -23.04 -2.25
N TYR A 379 -5.36 -22.09 -1.74
CA TYR A 379 -4.37 -21.36 -2.54
C TYR A 379 -3.20 -22.26 -2.96
N ALA A 380 -2.70 -23.09 -2.05
CA ALA A 380 -1.65 -24.05 -2.33
C ALA A 380 -2.06 -25.08 -3.38
N LYS A 381 -3.27 -25.64 -3.25
CA LYS A 381 -3.82 -26.56 -4.27
C LYS A 381 -3.92 -25.93 -5.65
N ALA A 382 -4.33 -24.66 -5.72
CA ALA A 382 -4.37 -23.93 -7.00
C ALA A 382 -2.96 -23.66 -7.58
N GLU A 383 -1.93 -23.60 -6.75
CA GLU A 383 -0.53 -23.51 -7.21
C GLU A 383 0.01 -24.87 -7.68
N GLU A 384 -0.32 -25.93 -6.96
CA GLU A 384 0.08 -27.31 -7.33
C GLU A 384 -0.55 -27.76 -8.66
N GLU A 385 -1.80 -27.39 -8.92
CA GLU A 385 -2.49 -27.69 -10.18
C GLU A 385 -1.89 -26.97 -11.41
N ILE A 386 -1.04 -25.98 -11.19
CA ILE A 386 -0.36 -25.20 -12.24
C ILE A 386 1.10 -25.66 -12.41
N GLU A 387 1.66 -26.48 -11.51
CA GLU A 387 2.92 -27.17 -11.77
C GLU A 387 2.65 -28.24 -12.84
N PHE A 388 3.00 -27.92 -14.07
CA PHE A 388 2.90 -28.81 -15.22
C PHE A 388 3.84 -30.01 -15.01
N GLU A 389 3.31 -31.23 -15.13
CA GLU A 389 4.08 -32.44 -15.35
C GLU A 389 4.93 -32.36 -16.63
#